data_38045c1b1c5cb945c0ac71e238c5cdbc
#
_entry.id   38045c1b1c5cb945c0ac71e238c5cdbc
#
_cell.length_a   1.000
_cell.length_b   1.000
_cell.length_c   1.000
_cell.angle_alpha   90.00
_cell.angle_beta   90.00
_cell.angle_gamma   90.00
#
_symmetry.space_group_name_H-M   'P 1'
#
loop_
_entity.id
_entity.type
_entity.pdbx_description
1 polymer ?
#
loop_
_entity_poly.entity_id
_entity_poly.type
_entity_poly.pdbx_seq_one_letter_code
_entity_poly.pdbx_strand_id
1 'polypeptide(L)'
;MGLPQSGKTALYNSLTKSKRNDKRDLKVGSVKVPDNNLDKISRWYETEKKVYGEINLTDPEPIMSFDSSSDFLEKKNLQEIQKFDGVIFVVRAFNDESIPHPYGEVNFLNDIEQFVIESRLIDVQIIEKRISNLSNYDKSLNKQDKENIDKKIDKLKELSNLIESGENFYSEKISDDHRALVDSIFLMAKSPIILIINSDEGKKIDSINID
;
A
#
# COMPACT_ATOMS: atom_id res chain seq x y z
N MET A 1 5.90 1.90 3.49
CA MET A 1 5.82 3.15 2.69
C MET A 1 5.78 4.36 3.62
N GLY A 2 5.86 5.59 3.12
CA GLY A 2 5.76 6.84 3.91
C GLY A 2 6.76 7.89 3.43
N LEU A 3 6.60 9.14 3.89
CA LEU A 3 7.46 10.27 3.54
C LEU A 3 8.94 10.03 3.87
N PRO A 4 9.89 10.70 3.20
CA PRO A 4 11.28 10.70 3.62
C PRO A 4 11.39 11.05 5.11
N GLN A 5 12.29 10.38 5.82
CA GLN A 5 12.59 10.64 7.25
C GLN A 5 11.40 10.41 8.22
N SER A 6 10.35 9.71 7.81
CA SER A 6 9.25 9.32 8.72
C SER A 6 9.62 8.21 9.72
N GLY A 7 10.80 7.59 9.59
CA GLY A 7 11.26 6.52 10.48
C GLY A 7 11.08 5.09 9.94
N LYS A 8 10.76 4.91 8.64
CA LYS A 8 10.56 3.58 8.01
C LYS A 8 11.70 2.61 8.28
N THR A 9 12.93 3.02 7.99
CA THR A 9 14.12 2.18 8.17
C THR A 9 14.39 1.88 9.65
N ALA A 10 14.12 2.84 10.56
CA ALA A 10 14.22 2.61 11.99
C ALA A 10 13.23 1.53 12.46
N LEU A 11 11.98 1.63 12.01
CA LEU A 11 10.94 0.62 12.26
C LEU A 11 11.34 -0.75 11.71
N TYR A 12 11.77 -0.81 10.44
CA TYR A 12 12.24 -2.04 9.81
C TYR A 12 13.36 -2.70 10.62
N ASN A 13 14.40 -1.94 10.98
CA ASN A 13 15.53 -2.45 11.75
C ASN A 13 15.11 -2.94 13.15
N SER A 14 14.17 -2.25 13.80
CA SER A 14 13.62 -2.65 15.09
C SER A 14 12.87 -3.98 15.00
N LEU A 15 12.02 -4.16 14.01
CA LEU A 15 11.20 -5.36 13.82
C LEU A 15 12.04 -6.57 13.39
N THR A 16 12.95 -6.37 12.45
CA THR A 16 13.79 -7.47 11.90
C THR A 16 15.03 -7.74 12.72
N LYS A 17 15.32 -6.91 13.76
CA LYS A 17 16.56 -6.95 14.54
C LYS A 17 17.82 -6.84 13.67
N SER A 18 17.70 -6.26 12.48
CA SER A 18 18.78 -6.07 11.53
C SER A 18 19.62 -4.84 11.94
N LYS A 19 20.95 -5.00 12.01
CA LYS A 19 21.90 -3.89 12.26
C LYS A 19 22.54 -3.39 10.95
N ARG A 20 22.10 -3.83 9.79
CA ARG A 20 22.75 -3.49 8.52
C ARG A 20 22.35 -2.10 8.02
N ASN A 21 23.37 -1.27 7.80
CA ASN A 21 23.27 0.06 7.18
C ASN A 21 23.54 0.06 5.66
N ASP A 22 23.53 -1.11 5.00
CA ASP A 22 23.80 -1.18 3.56
C ASP A 22 22.62 -0.65 2.75
N LYS A 23 22.90 0.42 1.99
CA LYS A 23 21.92 1.21 1.22
C LYS A 23 21.62 0.65 -0.18
N ARG A 24 22.13 -0.54 -0.57
CA ARG A 24 22.20 -0.91 -2.00
C ARG A 24 21.29 -2.04 -2.45
N ASP A 25 20.62 -2.76 -1.56
CA ASP A 25 19.75 -3.88 -1.96
C ASP A 25 18.39 -3.81 -1.26
N LEU A 26 17.35 -4.28 -1.93
CA LEU A 26 16.03 -4.54 -1.35
C LEU A 26 16.21 -5.27 -0.02
N LYS A 27 15.92 -4.58 1.08
CA LYS A 27 16.04 -5.16 2.41
C LYS A 27 14.82 -6.04 2.66
N VAL A 28 15.01 -7.34 2.63
CA VAL A 28 13.99 -8.31 3.03
C VAL A 28 14.38 -8.89 4.38
N GLY A 29 13.50 -8.76 5.36
CA GLY A 29 13.66 -9.33 6.69
C GLY A 29 12.44 -10.13 7.11
N SER A 30 12.63 -11.27 7.77
CA SER A 30 11.54 -12.07 8.32
C SER A 30 11.33 -11.76 9.79
N VAL A 31 10.06 -11.62 10.19
CA VAL A 31 9.63 -11.35 11.56
C VAL A 31 8.66 -12.44 11.99
N LYS A 32 8.97 -13.09 13.10
CA LYS A 32 8.07 -14.09 13.69
C LYS A 32 6.89 -13.42 14.35
N VAL A 33 5.68 -13.92 14.06
CA VAL A 33 4.45 -13.44 14.67
C VAL A 33 4.24 -14.18 15.99
N PRO A 34 4.23 -13.49 17.13
CA PRO A 34 3.91 -14.10 18.42
C PRO A 34 2.49 -14.68 18.40
N ASP A 35 2.33 -15.92 18.85
CA ASP A 35 1.04 -16.60 18.95
C ASP A 35 0.88 -17.25 20.32
N ASN A 36 0.08 -16.61 21.18
CA ASN A 36 -0.21 -17.11 22.51
C ASN A 36 -1.01 -18.42 22.51
N ASN A 37 -1.79 -18.70 21.49
CA ASN A 37 -2.55 -19.95 21.39
C ASN A 37 -1.62 -21.10 21.01
N LEU A 38 -0.72 -20.87 20.07
CA LEU A 38 0.32 -21.82 19.75
C LEU A 38 1.18 -22.15 20.98
N ASP A 39 1.52 -21.14 21.79
CA ASP A 39 2.27 -21.32 23.04
C ASP A 39 1.54 -22.18 24.04
N LYS A 40 0.22 -21.99 24.21
CA LYS A 40 -0.61 -22.79 25.11
C LYS A 40 -0.73 -24.24 24.62
N ILE A 41 -1.05 -24.43 23.34
CA ILE A 41 -1.20 -25.75 22.74
C ILE A 41 0.11 -26.53 22.82
N SER A 42 1.24 -25.89 22.49
CA SER A 42 2.55 -26.50 22.58
C SER A 42 2.89 -26.99 24.00
N ARG A 43 2.47 -26.28 25.05
CA ARG A 43 2.64 -26.72 26.45
C ARG A 43 1.73 -27.86 26.80
N TRP A 44 0.49 -27.91 26.34
CA TRP A 44 -0.46 -28.98 26.64
C TRP A 44 -0.08 -30.29 26.00
N TYR A 45 0.51 -30.23 24.78
CA TYR A 45 0.92 -31.44 24.05
C TYR A 45 2.41 -31.77 24.19
N GLU A 46 3.14 -30.99 25.01
CA GLU A 46 4.59 -31.18 25.26
C GLU A 46 5.39 -31.32 23.95
N THR A 47 5.09 -30.48 22.96
CA THR A 47 5.69 -30.60 21.64
C THR A 47 7.18 -30.23 21.66
N GLU A 48 8.04 -31.05 21.03
CA GLU A 48 9.47 -30.78 20.92
C GLU A 48 9.80 -29.57 20.06
N LYS A 49 8.94 -29.25 19.06
CA LYS A 49 9.17 -28.17 18.11
C LYS A 49 7.93 -27.28 17.96
N LYS A 50 8.17 -26.00 17.97
CA LYS A 50 7.17 -24.96 17.77
C LYS A 50 7.61 -24.06 16.61
N VAL A 51 6.73 -23.84 15.62
CA VAL A 51 6.98 -23.01 14.45
C VAL A 51 5.93 -21.90 14.43
N TYR A 52 6.38 -20.66 14.57
CA TYR A 52 5.54 -19.47 14.44
C TYR A 52 5.32 -19.10 12.98
N GLY A 53 4.21 -18.45 12.70
CA GLY A 53 4.02 -17.76 11.43
C GLY A 53 5.10 -16.67 11.25
N GLU A 54 5.49 -16.43 10.03
CA GLU A 54 6.48 -15.40 9.68
C GLU A 54 5.90 -14.42 8.67
N ILE A 55 6.22 -13.13 8.86
CA ILE A 55 5.92 -12.07 7.92
C ILE A 55 7.24 -11.58 7.33
N ASN A 56 7.31 -11.54 6.01
CA ASN A 56 8.44 -10.95 5.31
C ASN A 56 8.20 -9.46 5.12
N LEU A 57 9.07 -8.65 5.73
CA LEU A 57 9.07 -7.20 5.59
C LEU A 57 10.10 -6.79 4.55
N THR A 58 9.72 -5.86 3.69
CA THR A 58 10.60 -5.25 2.71
C THR A 58 10.63 -3.73 2.92
N ASP A 59 11.83 -3.16 2.98
CA ASP A 59 12.04 -1.71 2.98
C ASP A 59 12.54 -1.32 1.58
N PRO A 60 11.64 -1.02 0.63
CA PRO A 60 12.03 -0.61 -0.71
C PRO A 60 12.67 0.77 -0.68
N GLU A 61 13.43 1.11 -1.73
CA GLU A 61 13.84 2.49 -1.95
C GLU A 61 12.62 3.43 -1.92
N PRO A 62 12.81 4.72 -1.60
CA PRO A 62 11.69 5.67 -1.52
C PRO A 62 10.86 5.62 -2.81
N ILE A 63 9.63 5.16 -2.69
CA ILE A 63 8.69 5.02 -3.80
C ILE A 63 8.09 6.38 -4.14
N MET A 64 8.18 7.30 -3.20
CA MET A 64 7.62 8.64 -3.27
C MET A 64 8.74 9.63 -3.58
N SER A 65 8.83 10.12 -4.80
CA SER A 65 9.64 11.28 -5.13
C SER A 65 8.76 12.52 -5.07
N PHE A 66 9.16 13.50 -4.25
CA PHE A 66 8.46 14.78 -4.10
C PHE A 66 8.92 15.84 -5.10
N ASP A 67 9.63 15.45 -6.14
CA ASP A 67 9.93 16.35 -7.23
C ASP A 67 8.69 16.54 -8.09
N SER A 68 8.22 17.77 -8.18
CA SER A 68 7.03 18.20 -8.94
C SER A 68 7.09 17.89 -10.45
N SER A 69 8.14 17.23 -10.91
CA SER A 69 8.39 16.83 -12.30
C SER A 69 8.40 15.33 -12.55
N SER A 70 8.31 14.49 -11.51
CA SER A 70 8.32 13.03 -11.65
C SER A 70 6.93 12.48 -11.35
N ASP A 71 6.44 11.59 -12.22
CA ASP A 71 5.30 10.73 -11.90
C ASP A 71 5.52 10.11 -10.53
N PHE A 72 4.62 10.37 -9.60
CA PHE A 72 4.68 9.99 -8.18
C PHE A 72 5.07 8.52 -7.95
N LEU A 73 4.76 7.68 -8.90
CA LEU A 73 5.23 6.31 -8.97
C LEU A 73 5.87 6.02 -10.32
N GLU A 74 7.17 5.95 -10.33
CA GLU A 74 7.86 5.36 -11.47
C GLU A 74 7.31 3.96 -11.75
N LYS A 75 7.17 3.59 -13.02
CA LYS A 75 6.65 2.28 -13.46
C LYS A 75 7.34 1.09 -12.78
N LYS A 76 8.61 1.25 -12.40
CA LYS A 76 9.40 0.26 -11.67
C LYS A 76 8.86 0.01 -10.27
N ASN A 77 8.46 1.06 -9.59
CA ASN A 77 7.98 0.98 -8.20
C ASN A 77 6.58 0.34 -8.11
N LEU A 78 5.70 0.61 -9.07
CA LEU A 78 4.39 -0.05 -9.18
C LEU A 78 4.53 -1.57 -9.33
N GLN A 79 5.47 -2.04 -10.14
CA GLN A 79 5.70 -3.48 -10.35
C GLN A 79 6.25 -4.16 -9.08
N GLU A 80 6.96 -3.44 -8.23
CA GLU A 80 7.45 -3.98 -6.96
C GLU A 80 6.33 -4.04 -5.91
N ILE A 81 5.50 -3.00 -5.80
CA ILE A 81 4.37 -2.97 -4.86
C ILE A 81 3.37 -4.11 -5.15
N GLN A 82 3.14 -4.44 -6.41
CA GLN A 82 2.25 -5.53 -6.82
C GLN A 82 2.62 -6.90 -6.25
N LYS A 83 3.85 -7.07 -5.76
CA LYS A 83 4.34 -8.34 -5.21
C LYS A 83 4.06 -8.49 -3.71
N PHE A 84 3.55 -7.44 -3.06
CA PHE A 84 3.32 -7.44 -1.62
C PHE A 84 1.86 -7.72 -1.28
N ASP A 85 1.63 -8.46 -0.20
CA ASP A 85 0.29 -8.79 0.31
C ASP A 85 -0.35 -7.62 1.06
N GLY A 86 0.43 -6.61 1.45
CA GLY A 86 -0.05 -5.44 2.16
C GLY A 86 1.02 -4.36 2.32
N VAL A 87 0.61 -3.22 2.81
CA VAL A 87 1.45 -2.02 2.94
C VAL A 87 1.45 -1.53 4.39
N ILE A 88 2.64 -1.28 4.93
CA ILE A 88 2.80 -0.52 6.17
C ILE A 88 3.11 0.93 5.79
N PHE A 89 2.21 1.84 6.14
CA PHE A 89 2.40 3.28 5.94
C PHE A 89 2.84 3.93 7.25
N VAL A 90 4.04 4.55 7.24
CA VAL A 90 4.64 5.17 8.41
C VAL A 90 4.59 6.68 8.26
N VAL A 91 3.91 7.35 9.19
CA VAL A 91 3.83 8.81 9.27
C VAL A 91 4.62 9.36 10.45
N ARG A 92 5.15 10.56 10.28
CA ARG A 92 5.92 11.25 11.30
C ARG A 92 5.01 12.13 12.16
N ALA A 93 5.04 11.90 13.48
CA ALA A 93 4.36 12.71 14.47
C ALA A 93 5.32 13.21 15.57
N PHE A 94 6.63 12.98 15.41
CA PHE A 94 7.67 13.49 16.31
C PHE A 94 8.29 14.79 15.75
N ASN A 95 8.70 15.68 16.65
CA ASN A 95 9.39 16.91 16.29
C ASN A 95 10.90 16.75 16.47
N ASP A 96 11.64 17.05 15.40
CA ASP A 96 13.11 17.13 15.42
C ASP A 96 13.53 18.22 14.43
N GLU A 97 14.05 19.33 14.96
CA GLU A 97 14.47 20.50 14.17
C GLU A 97 15.65 20.18 13.23
N SER A 98 16.44 19.16 13.55
CA SER A 98 17.56 18.72 12.69
C SER A 98 17.11 17.96 11.45
N ILE A 99 15.85 17.54 11.42
CA ILE A 99 15.27 16.71 10.35
C ILE A 99 14.18 17.52 9.65
N PRO A 100 14.42 18.10 8.46
CA PRO A 100 13.39 18.86 7.75
C PRO A 100 12.22 17.95 7.32
N HIS A 101 11.00 18.49 7.40
CA HIS A 101 9.82 17.82 6.86
C HIS A 101 9.63 18.24 5.39
N PRO A 102 9.26 17.32 4.47
CA PRO A 102 9.08 17.66 3.04
C PRO A 102 8.08 18.78 2.80
N TYR A 103 7.03 18.88 3.61
CA TYR A 103 6.01 19.94 3.54
C TYR A 103 6.25 21.10 4.53
N GLY A 104 7.44 21.21 5.11
CA GLY A 104 7.81 22.28 6.03
C GLY A 104 7.41 22.01 7.48
N GLU A 105 6.17 21.68 7.75
CA GLU A 105 5.65 21.39 9.09
C GLU A 105 5.28 19.93 9.28
N VAL A 106 5.50 19.40 10.49
CA VAL A 106 5.10 18.02 10.83
C VAL A 106 3.59 18.01 11.11
N ASN A 107 2.83 17.49 10.18
CA ASN A 107 1.39 17.28 10.32
C ASN A 107 1.00 15.90 9.78
N PHE A 108 0.98 14.91 10.68
CA PHE A 108 0.73 13.53 10.30
C PHE A 108 -0.68 13.28 9.72
N LEU A 109 -1.69 14.10 10.05
CA LEU A 109 -3.02 14.01 9.46
C LEU A 109 -2.97 14.43 7.98
N ASN A 110 -2.31 15.55 7.69
CA ASN A 110 -2.11 15.98 6.31
C ASN A 110 -1.31 14.95 5.50
N ASP A 111 -0.30 14.32 6.11
CA ASP A 111 0.48 13.27 5.45
C ASP A 111 -0.37 12.04 5.09
N ILE A 112 -1.32 11.68 5.96
CA ILE A 112 -2.28 10.59 5.72
C ILE A 112 -3.23 10.98 4.58
N GLU A 113 -3.80 12.19 4.61
CA GLU A 113 -4.70 12.68 3.56
C GLU A 113 -4.01 12.69 2.20
N GLN A 114 -2.78 13.20 2.13
CA GLN A 114 -1.98 13.19 0.90
C GLN A 114 -1.74 11.76 0.40
N PHE A 115 -1.38 10.84 1.28
CA PHE A 115 -1.20 9.43 0.91
C PHE A 115 -2.48 8.81 0.33
N VAL A 116 -3.64 9.10 0.92
CA VAL A 116 -4.93 8.60 0.43
C VAL A 116 -5.24 9.15 -0.96
N ILE A 117 -5.08 10.48 -1.15
CA ILE A 117 -5.33 11.13 -2.45
C ILE A 117 -4.42 10.51 -3.52
N GLU A 118 -3.15 10.38 -3.24
CA GLU A 118 -2.18 9.87 -4.19
C GLU A 118 -2.37 8.38 -4.50
N SER A 119 -2.75 7.58 -3.50
CA SER A 119 -3.12 6.18 -3.71
C SER A 119 -4.30 6.03 -4.67
N ARG A 120 -5.30 6.91 -4.57
CA ARG A 120 -6.45 6.95 -5.49
C ARG A 120 -6.03 7.34 -6.92
N LEU A 121 -5.18 8.36 -7.06
CA LEU A 121 -4.67 8.77 -8.36
C LEU A 121 -3.91 7.65 -9.07
N ILE A 122 -3.12 6.87 -8.30
CA ILE A 122 -2.44 5.69 -8.82
C ILE A 122 -3.43 4.65 -9.33
N ASP A 123 -4.45 4.35 -8.54
CA ASP A 123 -5.45 3.36 -8.91
C ASP A 123 -6.21 3.78 -10.17
N VAL A 124 -6.57 5.06 -10.30
CA VAL A 124 -7.17 5.65 -11.51
C VAL A 124 -6.25 5.44 -12.72
N GLN A 125 -4.96 5.78 -12.61
CA GLN A 125 -4.00 5.60 -13.71
C GLN A 125 -3.85 4.13 -14.11
N ILE A 126 -3.85 3.21 -13.15
CA ILE A 126 -3.79 1.77 -13.43
C ILE A 126 -5.04 1.32 -14.21
N ILE A 127 -6.22 1.77 -13.80
CA ILE A 127 -7.48 1.45 -14.47
C ILE A 127 -7.51 2.06 -15.87
N GLU A 128 -7.11 3.32 -16.05
CA GLU A 128 -7.02 3.98 -17.36
C GLU A 128 -6.08 3.24 -18.32
N LYS A 129 -4.93 2.79 -17.81
CA LYS A 129 -4.01 1.97 -18.59
C LYS A 129 -4.66 0.64 -19.01
N ARG A 130 -5.45 0.02 -18.12
CA ARG A 130 -6.21 -1.19 -18.45
C ARG A 130 -7.24 -0.92 -19.53
N ILE A 131 -7.97 0.19 -19.45
CA ILE A 131 -8.93 0.64 -20.48
C ILE A 131 -8.23 0.83 -21.81
N SER A 132 -7.09 1.54 -21.83
CA SER A 132 -6.31 1.75 -23.06
C SER A 132 -5.87 0.43 -23.70
N ASN A 133 -5.39 -0.53 -22.89
CA ASN A 133 -5.01 -1.85 -23.39
C ASN A 133 -6.20 -2.63 -23.97
N LEU A 134 -7.37 -2.54 -23.31
CA LEU A 134 -8.61 -3.17 -23.82
C LEU A 134 -9.12 -2.49 -25.09
N SER A 135 -8.99 -1.17 -25.22
CA SER A 135 -9.41 -0.41 -26.41
C SER A 135 -8.59 -0.73 -27.67
N ASN A 136 -7.37 -1.22 -27.48
CA ASN A 136 -6.45 -1.63 -28.57
C ASN A 136 -6.66 -3.10 -28.99
N TYR A 137 -7.90 -3.60 -28.92
CA TYR A 137 -8.20 -4.99 -29.30
C TYR A 137 -8.04 -5.23 -30.81
N ASP A 138 -7.79 -6.47 -31.16
CA ASP A 138 -7.65 -6.89 -32.56
C ASP A 138 -8.96 -6.68 -33.34
N LYS A 139 -8.88 -6.01 -34.50
CA LYS A 139 -10.01 -5.76 -35.39
C LYS A 139 -10.65 -7.05 -35.93
N SER A 140 -9.95 -8.18 -35.85
CA SER A 140 -10.43 -9.50 -36.25
C SER A 140 -11.48 -10.13 -35.32
N LEU A 141 -11.67 -9.57 -34.11
CA LEU A 141 -12.65 -10.08 -33.15
C LEU A 141 -14.07 -10.05 -33.70
N ASN A 142 -14.88 -11.07 -33.36
CA ASN A 142 -16.27 -11.09 -33.70
C ASN A 142 -17.08 -10.01 -32.98
N LYS A 143 -18.31 -9.74 -33.43
CA LYS A 143 -19.15 -8.68 -32.89
C LYS A 143 -19.44 -8.85 -31.39
N GLN A 144 -19.70 -10.09 -30.96
CA GLN A 144 -20.04 -10.41 -29.58
C GLN A 144 -18.86 -10.12 -28.62
N ASP A 145 -17.64 -10.46 -29.03
CA ASP A 145 -16.46 -10.22 -28.22
C ASP A 145 -16.18 -8.72 -28.08
N LYS A 146 -16.38 -7.94 -29.17
CA LYS A 146 -16.28 -6.48 -29.13
C LYS A 146 -17.28 -5.86 -28.15
N GLU A 147 -18.55 -6.24 -28.22
CA GLU A 147 -19.59 -5.77 -27.30
C GLU A 147 -19.26 -6.12 -25.83
N ASN A 148 -18.64 -7.28 -25.58
CA ASN A 148 -18.23 -7.68 -24.25
C ASN A 148 -17.05 -6.83 -23.74
N ILE A 149 -16.10 -6.48 -24.62
CA ILE A 149 -14.98 -5.59 -24.27
C ILE A 149 -15.50 -4.20 -23.98
N ASP A 150 -16.37 -3.65 -24.81
CA ASP A 150 -16.95 -2.32 -24.63
C ASP A 150 -17.68 -2.21 -23.27
N LYS A 151 -18.48 -3.23 -22.92
CA LYS A 151 -19.12 -3.29 -21.59
C LYS A 151 -18.11 -3.31 -20.43
N LYS A 152 -16.99 -4.03 -20.61
CA LYS A 152 -15.92 -4.03 -19.59
C LYS A 152 -15.27 -2.66 -19.45
N ILE A 153 -15.02 -1.99 -20.57
CA ILE A 153 -14.46 -0.63 -20.58
C ILE A 153 -15.40 0.35 -19.87
N ASP A 154 -16.71 0.29 -20.16
CA ASP A 154 -17.66 1.20 -19.52
C ASP A 154 -17.72 0.98 -18.00
N LYS A 155 -17.75 -0.27 -17.53
CA LYS A 155 -17.68 -0.57 -16.10
C LYS A 155 -16.37 -0.13 -15.46
N LEU A 156 -15.22 -0.23 -16.15
CA LEU A 156 -13.94 0.27 -15.65
C LEU A 156 -13.93 1.79 -15.54
N LYS A 157 -14.57 2.52 -16.48
CA LYS A 157 -14.74 3.97 -16.39
C LYS A 157 -15.62 4.36 -15.20
N GLU A 158 -16.73 3.66 -14.97
CA GLU A 158 -17.58 3.88 -13.80
C GLU A 158 -16.80 3.68 -12.50
N LEU A 159 -16.01 2.60 -12.41
CA LEU A 159 -15.16 2.33 -11.24
C LEU A 159 -14.11 3.42 -11.04
N SER A 160 -13.44 3.86 -12.11
CA SER A 160 -12.46 4.95 -12.06
C SER A 160 -13.07 6.22 -11.48
N ASN A 161 -14.25 6.62 -11.97
CA ASN A 161 -14.97 7.80 -11.48
C ASN A 161 -15.37 7.67 -10.00
N LEU A 162 -15.78 6.48 -9.54
CA LEU A 162 -16.10 6.23 -8.13
C LEU A 162 -14.88 6.38 -7.24
N ILE A 163 -13.74 5.81 -7.62
CA ILE A 163 -12.48 5.93 -6.88
C ILE A 163 -12.02 7.40 -6.87
N GLU A 164 -12.06 8.09 -8.00
CA GLU A 164 -11.67 9.49 -8.11
C GLU A 164 -12.55 10.41 -7.25
N SER A 165 -13.85 10.13 -7.16
CA SER A 165 -14.77 10.88 -6.29
C SER A 165 -14.59 10.59 -4.79
N GLY A 166 -13.69 9.69 -4.42
CA GLY A 166 -13.35 9.39 -3.04
C GLY A 166 -14.03 8.15 -2.46
N GLU A 167 -14.76 7.38 -3.26
CA GLU A 167 -15.37 6.15 -2.77
C GLU A 167 -14.31 5.12 -2.36
N ASN A 168 -14.55 4.46 -1.23
CA ASN A 168 -13.74 3.35 -0.80
C ASN A 168 -14.03 2.12 -1.69
N PHE A 169 -12.98 1.37 -2.06
CA PHE A 169 -13.11 0.18 -2.91
C PHE A 169 -14.11 -0.88 -2.35
N TYR A 170 -14.27 -0.92 -1.04
CA TYR A 170 -15.20 -1.83 -0.36
C TYR A 170 -16.59 -1.21 -0.08
N SER A 171 -16.85 0.02 -0.55
CA SER A 171 -18.17 0.65 -0.42
C SER A 171 -19.25 -0.12 -1.20
N GLU A 172 -20.51 0.01 -0.78
CA GLU A 172 -21.65 -0.62 -1.43
C GLU A 172 -21.90 -0.09 -2.87
N LYS A 173 -21.39 1.11 -3.19
CA LYS A 173 -21.48 1.68 -4.54
C LYS A 173 -20.62 0.94 -5.55
N ILE A 174 -19.58 0.23 -5.10
CA ILE A 174 -18.72 -0.57 -5.96
C ILE A 174 -19.24 -2.00 -5.97
N SER A 175 -19.90 -2.37 -7.07
CA SER A 175 -20.51 -3.69 -7.24
C SER A 175 -19.45 -4.81 -7.31
N ASP A 176 -19.89 -6.05 -7.09
CA ASP A 176 -19.01 -7.21 -7.23
C ASP A 176 -18.51 -7.38 -8.66
N ASP A 177 -19.30 -6.96 -9.65
CA ASP A 177 -18.87 -6.94 -11.05
C ASP A 177 -17.68 -5.99 -11.28
N HIS A 178 -17.68 -4.79 -10.63
CA HIS A 178 -16.54 -3.88 -10.68
C HIS A 178 -15.30 -4.50 -10.03
N ARG A 179 -15.48 -5.17 -8.88
CA ARG A 179 -14.38 -5.85 -8.18
C ARG A 179 -13.77 -6.95 -9.01
N ALA A 180 -14.61 -7.79 -9.65
CA ALA A 180 -14.16 -8.90 -10.49
C ALA A 180 -13.34 -8.43 -11.71
N LEU A 181 -13.62 -7.24 -12.26
CA LEU A 181 -12.87 -6.69 -13.40
C LEU A 181 -11.41 -6.37 -13.07
N VAL A 182 -11.12 -6.09 -11.80
CA VAL A 182 -9.79 -5.72 -11.33
C VAL A 182 -9.09 -6.80 -10.51
N ASP A 183 -9.63 -8.03 -10.48
CA ASP A 183 -9.01 -9.14 -9.73
C ASP A 183 -7.61 -9.48 -10.22
N SER A 184 -7.36 -9.29 -11.51
CA SER A 184 -6.03 -9.48 -12.13
C SER A 184 -5.17 -8.21 -12.12
N ILE A 185 -5.63 -7.13 -11.48
CA ILE A 185 -4.95 -5.84 -11.43
C ILE A 185 -4.65 -5.53 -9.97
N PHE A 186 -3.43 -5.07 -9.71
CA PHE A 186 -3.11 -4.49 -8.41
C PHE A 186 -3.74 -3.11 -8.29
N LEU A 187 -4.45 -2.87 -7.19
CA LEU A 187 -4.92 -1.55 -6.76
C LEU A 187 -4.53 -1.34 -5.30
N MET A 188 -4.09 -0.13 -4.97
CA MET A 188 -3.78 0.26 -3.59
C MET A 188 -5.02 0.12 -2.69
N ALA A 189 -6.18 0.49 -3.21
CA ALA A 189 -7.46 0.38 -2.51
C ALA A 189 -7.88 -1.06 -2.14
N LYS A 190 -7.28 -2.07 -2.78
CA LYS A 190 -7.49 -3.50 -2.45
C LYS A 190 -6.51 -4.02 -1.40
N SER A 191 -5.40 -3.34 -1.21
CA SER A 191 -4.32 -3.80 -0.35
C SER A 191 -4.63 -3.51 1.11
N PRO A 192 -4.39 -4.44 2.05
CA PRO A 192 -4.41 -4.14 3.46
C PRO A 192 -3.36 -3.07 3.79
N ILE A 193 -3.76 -2.00 4.47
CA ILE A 193 -2.87 -0.92 4.88
C ILE A 193 -2.83 -0.87 6.40
N ILE A 194 -1.62 -0.93 6.97
CA ILE A 194 -1.38 -0.71 8.39
C ILE A 194 -0.76 0.68 8.53
N LEU A 195 -1.47 1.58 9.22
CA LEU A 195 -0.95 2.89 9.55
C LEU A 195 -0.12 2.85 10.84
N ILE A 196 1.11 3.34 10.79
CA ILE A 196 1.98 3.49 11.95
C ILE A 196 2.33 4.97 12.13
N ILE A 197 1.94 5.52 13.29
CA ILE A 197 2.23 6.89 13.66
C ILE A 197 3.49 6.88 14.53
N ASN A 198 4.59 7.37 13.98
CA ASN A 198 5.86 7.47 14.68
C ASN A 198 5.93 8.79 15.45
N SER A 199 5.78 8.71 16.78
CA SER A 199 5.72 9.86 17.70
C SER A 199 6.87 9.86 18.70
N ASP A 200 7.02 10.97 19.40
CA ASP A 200 7.95 11.08 20.54
C ASP A 200 7.58 10.09 21.64
N GLU A 201 8.59 9.64 22.40
CA GLU A 201 8.42 8.71 23.50
C GLU A 201 7.49 9.30 24.57
N GLY A 202 6.49 8.51 24.99
CA GLY A 202 5.51 8.92 26.00
C GLY A 202 4.38 9.84 25.50
N LYS A 203 4.40 10.31 24.24
CA LYS A 203 3.32 11.09 23.68
C LYS A 203 2.14 10.18 23.33
N LYS A 204 1.01 10.38 23.99
CA LYS A 204 -0.24 9.72 23.61
C LYS A 204 -0.86 10.47 22.44
N ILE A 205 -1.23 9.74 21.42
CA ILE A 205 -2.02 10.24 20.30
C ILE A 205 -3.47 9.89 20.64
N ASP A 206 -4.31 10.91 20.79
CA ASP A 206 -5.72 10.72 21.01
C ASP A 206 -6.36 9.98 19.82
N SER A 207 -7.46 9.27 20.04
CA SER A 207 -8.11 8.47 19.01
C SER A 207 -8.37 9.30 17.75
N ILE A 208 -7.81 8.84 16.62
CA ILE A 208 -7.98 9.46 15.33
C ILE A 208 -9.15 8.75 14.66
N ASN A 209 -10.22 9.48 14.34
CA ASN A 209 -11.22 9.01 13.40
C ASN A 209 -10.66 9.24 11.99
N ILE A 210 -10.30 8.17 11.31
CA ILE A 210 -9.97 8.16 9.89
C ILE A 210 -11.21 7.56 9.22
N ASP A 211 -12.05 8.41 8.67
CA ASP A 211 -13.21 7.99 7.87
C ASP A 211 -12.80 7.53 6.48
#